data_3b36ccf6651405f37a194d39b3598892
#
_entry.id   3b36ccf6651405f37a194d39b3598892
#
_cell.length_a   1.000
_cell.length_b   1.000
_cell.length_c   1.000
_cell.angle_alpha   90.00
_cell.angle_beta   90.00
_cell.angle_gamma   90.00
#
_symmetry.space_group_name_H-M   'P 1'
#
loop_
_entity.id
_entity.type
_entity.pdbx_description
1 polymer ?
#
loop_
_entity_poly.entity_id
_entity_poly.type
_entity_poly.pdbx_seq_one_letter_code
_entity_poly.pdbx_strand_id
1 'polypeptide(L)'
;MKHFSHSKLALIALTLASSFATSGALADYRLTAFSDTVGFKALVDGDLAATKSTFTSHSLKRMDYFEANNLCVAQILLEEFESAITSCTSALEKAETSSELTIKNEKVALASVYSNLAVAKAITGDTVGASVDLEMALSLNQKDGNASINYDLISTNLVAGS
;
A
#
# COMPACT_ATOMS: atom_id res chain seq x y z
N MET A 1 11.53 12.75 -29.52
CA MET A 1 11.80 13.22 -28.16
C MET A 1 10.46 13.35 -27.46
N LYS A 2 10.08 12.38 -26.61
CA LYS A 2 8.86 12.46 -25.80
C LYS A 2 9.22 13.19 -24.51
N HIS A 3 8.64 14.36 -24.29
CA HIS A 3 8.73 15.06 -23.03
C HIS A 3 8.02 14.22 -21.96
N PHE A 4 8.77 13.56 -21.12
CA PHE A 4 8.23 13.01 -19.88
C PHE A 4 7.92 14.18 -18.95
N SER A 5 6.62 14.43 -18.79
CA SER A 5 6.11 15.33 -17.77
C SER A 5 6.52 14.77 -16.42
N HIS A 6 7.14 15.58 -15.59
CA HIS A 6 7.46 15.24 -14.20
C HIS A 6 6.15 15.08 -13.44
N SER A 7 5.66 13.85 -13.37
CA SER A 7 4.47 13.50 -12.58
C SER A 7 4.72 13.88 -11.14
N LYS A 8 3.94 14.83 -10.64
CA LYS A 8 3.92 15.17 -9.21
C LYS A 8 3.36 13.94 -8.50
N LEU A 9 4.17 13.29 -7.66
CA LEU A 9 3.71 12.25 -6.75
C LEU A 9 2.64 12.87 -5.82
N ALA A 10 1.39 12.76 -6.20
CA ALA A 10 0.28 13.07 -5.32
C ALA A 10 0.01 11.83 -4.48
N LEU A 11 0.57 11.78 -3.29
CA LEU A 11 0.22 10.82 -2.26
C LEU A 11 -1.18 11.17 -1.76
N ILE A 12 -2.19 10.52 -2.30
CA ILE A 12 -3.55 10.62 -1.75
C ILE A 12 -3.71 9.48 -0.76
N ALA A 13 -3.80 9.83 0.53
CA ALA A 13 -4.18 8.89 1.56
C ALA A 13 -5.64 8.49 1.34
N LEU A 14 -5.88 7.25 0.96
CA LEU A 14 -7.21 6.69 0.89
C LEU A 14 -7.70 6.47 2.33
N THR A 15 -8.41 7.43 2.88
CA THR A 15 -9.20 7.19 4.09
C THR A 15 -10.44 6.44 3.64
N LEU A 16 -10.48 5.14 3.84
CA LEU A 16 -11.69 4.36 3.70
C LEU A 16 -12.70 4.77 4.78
N ALA A 17 -13.46 5.82 4.49
CA ALA A 17 -14.70 6.07 5.20
C ALA A 17 -15.67 4.98 4.73
N SER A 18 -15.81 3.98 5.57
CA SER A 18 -16.55 2.76 5.38
C SER A 18 -18.01 2.98 4.95
N SER A 19 -18.30 2.55 3.74
CA SER A 19 -19.66 2.12 3.35
C SER A 19 -19.64 0.69 2.81
N PHE A 20 -18.51 0.01 2.93
CA PHE A 20 -18.37 -1.39 2.54
C PHE A 20 -18.47 -2.26 3.81
N ALA A 21 -19.20 -3.38 3.71
CA ALA A 21 -19.18 -4.43 4.69
C ALA A 21 -17.82 -5.18 4.61
N THR A 22 -16.73 -4.44 4.85
CA THR A 22 -15.42 -5.03 5.11
C THR A 22 -15.46 -5.61 6.52
N SER A 23 -14.78 -6.72 6.73
CA SER A 23 -14.56 -7.23 8.08
C SER A 23 -14.07 -6.08 8.96
N GLY A 24 -14.59 -5.93 10.17
CA GLY A 24 -14.26 -4.79 11.04
C GLY A 24 -12.76 -4.56 11.26
N ALA A 25 -11.94 -5.54 10.87
CA ALA A 25 -10.47 -5.48 10.92
C ALA A 25 -9.82 -4.43 10.01
N LEU A 26 -10.46 -4.03 8.91
CA LEU A 26 -9.88 -3.05 7.96
C LEU A 26 -10.29 -1.59 8.25
N ALA A 27 -11.33 -1.37 9.06
CA ALA A 27 -11.99 -0.08 9.19
C ALA A 27 -11.07 1.06 9.67
N ASP A 28 -10.03 0.74 10.43
CA ASP A 28 -9.16 1.73 11.07
C ASP A 28 -7.81 1.90 10.37
N TYR A 29 -7.37 0.94 9.55
CA TYR A 29 -6.10 1.02 8.84
C TYR A 29 -6.10 2.04 7.70
N ARG A 30 -4.94 2.62 7.43
CA ARG A 30 -4.74 3.60 6.36
C ARG A 30 -3.89 2.99 5.26
N LEU A 31 -4.40 3.03 4.04
CA LEU A 31 -3.71 2.53 2.85
C LEU A 31 -3.30 3.68 1.93
N THR A 32 -2.18 3.51 1.23
CA THR A 32 -1.66 4.50 0.28
C THR A 32 -1.62 3.92 -1.12
N ALA A 33 -2.39 4.51 -2.05
CA ALA A 33 -2.34 4.22 -3.47
C ALA A 33 -1.63 5.35 -4.24
N PHE A 34 -0.94 5.02 -5.31
CA PHE A 34 -0.24 5.98 -6.15
C PHE A 34 -1.12 6.46 -7.30
N SER A 35 -1.22 7.79 -7.46
CA SER A 35 -1.96 8.41 -8.55
C SER A 35 -1.31 8.19 -9.92
N ASP A 36 -2.06 8.46 -10.97
CA ASP A 36 -1.60 8.38 -12.36
C ASP A 36 -1.13 7.00 -12.82
N THR A 37 -1.57 5.95 -12.13
CA THR A 37 -1.25 4.56 -12.43
C THR A 37 -2.50 3.72 -12.64
N VAL A 38 -2.29 2.51 -13.16
CA VAL A 38 -3.37 1.53 -13.36
C VAL A 38 -4.11 1.26 -12.04
N GLY A 39 -5.43 1.25 -12.09
CA GLY A 39 -6.30 0.92 -10.96
C GLY A 39 -6.54 2.06 -9.97
N PHE A 40 -5.77 3.15 -9.98
CA PHE A 40 -5.91 4.23 -8.98
C PHE A 40 -7.35 4.80 -8.92
N LYS A 41 -7.94 5.09 -10.09
CA LYS A 41 -9.30 5.66 -10.12
C LYS A 41 -10.32 4.73 -9.49
N ALA A 42 -10.29 3.45 -9.82
CA ALA A 42 -11.22 2.47 -9.26
C ALA A 42 -11.05 2.30 -7.74
N LEU A 43 -9.80 2.35 -7.25
CA LEU A 43 -9.49 2.34 -5.82
C LEU A 43 -10.06 3.56 -5.09
N VAL A 44 -9.88 4.75 -5.66
CA VAL A 44 -10.40 6.00 -5.05
C VAL A 44 -11.92 6.04 -5.06
N ASP A 45 -12.53 5.58 -6.14
CA ASP A 45 -14.00 5.53 -6.28
C ASP A 45 -14.63 4.43 -5.38
N GLY A 46 -13.80 3.55 -4.80
CA GLY A 46 -14.27 2.41 -4.00
C GLY A 46 -14.98 1.33 -4.82
N ASP A 47 -14.81 1.32 -6.14
CA ASP A 47 -15.40 0.33 -7.03
C ASP A 47 -14.54 -0.96 -7.05
N LEU A 48 -14.80 -1.84 -6.09
CA LEU A 48 -14.05 -3.11 -5.96
C LEU A 48 -14.22 -4.02 -7.19
N ALA A 49 -15.36 -3.97 -7.89
CA ALA A 49 -15.57 -4.77 -9.09
C ALA A 49 -14.71 -4.27 -10.25
N ALA A 50 -14.69 -2.94 -10.48
CA ALA A 50 -13.80 -2.32 -11.46
C ALA A 50 -12.34 -2.50 -11.08
N THR A 51 -12.00 -2.39 -9.80
CA THR A 51 -10.65 -2.63 -9.27
C THR A 51 -10.19 -4.05 -9.61
N LYS A 52 -10.99 -5.06 -9.29
CA LYS A 52 -10.69 -6.46 -9.58
C LYS A 52 -10.52 -6.71 -11.08
N SER A 53 -11.44 -6.20 -11.90
CA SER A 53 -11.38 -6.39 -13.37
C SER A 53 -10.15 -5.72 -13.98
N THR A 54 -9.76 -4.55 -13.50
CA THR A 54 -8.58 -3.81 -13.98
C THR A 54 -7.31 -4.63 -13.77
N PHE A 55 -7.11 -5.21 -12.61
CA PHE A 55 -5.88 -5.95 -12.31
C PHE A 55 -5.89 -7.40 -12.83
N THR A 56 -7.04 -8.01 -13.08
CA THR A 56 -7.14 -9.38 -13.62
C THR A 56 -6.44 -9.54 -14.98
N SER A 57 -6.41 -8.49 -15.79
CA SER A 57 -5.77 -8.50 -17.12
C SER A 57 -4.27 -8.20 -17.09
N HIS A 58 -3.72 -7.83 -15.94
CA HIS A 58 -2.33 -7.39 -15.77
C HIS A 58 -1.50 -8.43 -14.99
N SER A 59 -0.34 -8.78 -15.53
CA SER A 59 0.59 -9.68 -14.83
C SER A 59 1.48 -8.86 -13.89
N LEU A 60 1.52 -9.22 -12.60
CA LEU A 60 2.39 -8.61 -11.59
C LEU A 60 3.86 -8.49 -12.07
N LYS A 61 4.35 -9.48 -12.83
CA LYS A 61 5.72 -9.45 -13.37
C LYS A 61 5.99 -8.25 -14.28
N ARG A 62 4.99 -7.74 -15.01
CA ARG A 62 5.11 -6.64 -15.97
C ARG A 62 4.74 -5.29 -15.40
N MET A 63 4.16 -5.24 -14.21
CA MET A 63 3.83 -4.01 -13.50
C MET A 63 5.11 -3.31 -13.05
N ASP A 64 5.09 -1.99 -13.03
CA ASP A 64 6.07 -1.22 -12.29
C ASP A 64 5.79 -1.26 -10.78
N TYR A 65 6.59 -0.60 -9.96
CA TYR A 65 6.41 -0.62 -8.50
C TYR A 65 5.16 0.13 -8.04
N PHE A 66 4.72 1.17 -8.75
CA PHE A 66 3.49 1.91 -8.44
C PHE A 66 2.25 1.04 -8.70
N GLU A 67 2.23 0.38 -9.84
CA GLU A 67 1.14 -0.53 -10.24
C GLU A 67 1.08 -1.75 -9.30
N ALA A 68 2.24 -2.31 -8.92
CA ALA A 68 2.32 -3.42 -7.99
C ALA A 68 1.82 -3.02 -6.58
N ASN A 69 2.14 -1.80 -6.12
CA ASN A 69 1.58 -1.28 -4.88
C ASN A 69 0.06 -1.09 -4.96
N ASN A 70 -0.46 -0.53 -6.06
CA ASN A 70 -1.90 -0.36 -6.22
C ASN A 70 -2.63 -1.70 -6.30
N LEU A 71 -2.01 -2.72 -6.89
CA LEU A 71 -2.52 -4.09 -6.83
C LEU A 71 -2.53 -4.63 -5.40
N CYS A 72 -1.47 -4.39 -4.61
CA CYS A 72 -1.44 -4.76 -3.19
C CYS A 72 -2.61 -4.10 -2.44
N VAL A 73 -2.82 -2.79 -2.58
CA VAL A 73 -3.95 -2.07 -1.98
C VAL A 73 -5.28 -2.66 -2.41
N ALA A 74 -5.45 -2.95 -3.71
CA ALA A 74 -6.65 -3.59 -4.24
C ALA A 74 -6.94 -4.94 -3.56
N GLN A 75 -5.92 -5.77 -3.41
CA GLN A 75 -6.03 -7.09 -2.81
C GLN A 75 -6.32 -7.01 -1.29
N ILE A 76 -5.76 -6.02 -0.57
CA ILE A 76 -6.15 -5.77 0.82
C ILE A 76 -7.64 -5.44 0.90
N LEU A 77 -8.14 -4.55 0.05
CA LEU A 77 -9.55 -4.17 0.02
C LEU A 77 -10.50 -5.29 -0.40
N LEU A 78 -10.00 -6.24 -1.21
CA LEU A 78 -10.72 -7.45 -1.62
C LEU A 78 -10.54 -8.60 -0.63
N GLU A 79 -9.87 -8.39 0.49
CA GLU A 79 -9.55 -9.39 1.52
C GLU A 79 -8.71 -10.59 1.00
N GLU A 80 -7.94 -10.35 -0.09
CA GLU A 80 -7.01 -11.32 -0.69
C GLU A 80 -5.59 -11.14 -0.08
N PHE A 81 -5.46 -11.29 1.25
CA PHE A 81 -4.31 -10.81 2.03
C PHE A 81 -2.97 -11.46 1.68
N GLU A 82 -2.91 -12.76 1.44
CA GLU A 82 -1.68 -13.45 1.03
C GLU A 82 -1.19 -12.96 -0.34
N SER A 83 -2.14 -12.71 -1.26
CA SER A 83 -1.83 -12.11 -2.55
C SER A 83 -1.34 -10.67 -2.38
N ALA A 84 -1.92 -9.93 -1.45
CA ALA A 84 -1.50 -8.56 -1.13
C ALA A 84 -0.06 -8.53 -0.61
N ILE A 85 0.32 -9.43 0.32
CA ILE A 85 1.69 -9.55 0.81
C ILE A 85 2.65 -9.79 -0.37
N THR A 86 2.30 -10.70 -1.28
CA THR A 86 3.10 -10.99 -2.48
C THR A 86 3.26 -9.76 -3.37
N SER A 87 2.18 -9.02 -3.60
CA SER A 87 2.20 -7.83 -4.48
C SER A 87 2.96 -6.66 -3.86
N CYS A 88 2.81 -6.41 -2.55
CA CYS A 88 3.58 -5.40 -1.83
C CYS A 88 5.08 -5.73 -1.80
N THR A 89 5.44 -6.99 -1.55
CA THR A 89 6.84 -7.44 -1.60
C THR A 89 7.43 -7.21 -2.99
N SER A 90 6.70 -7.57 -4.05
CA SER A 90 7.13 -7.30 -5.43
C SER A 90 7.28 -5.80 -5.72
N ALA A 91 6.42 -4.95 -5.15
CA ALA A 91 6.55 -3.50 -5.28
C ALA A 91 7.85 -2.98 -4.64
N LEU A 92 8.23 -3.50 -3.45
CA LEU A 92 9.49 -3.14 -2.80
C LEU A 92 10.70 -3.52 -3.66
N GLU A 93 10.77 -4.77 -4.14
CA GLU A 93 11.85 -5.27 -5.00
C GLU A 93 12.01 -4.43 -6.28
N LYS A 94 10.90 -4.03 -6.88
CA LYS A 94 10.88 -3.18 -8.08
C LYS A 94 11.30 -1.73 -7.79
N ALA A 95 10.92 -1.19 -6.66
CA ALA A 95 11.30 0.16 -6.26
C ALA A 95 12.81 0.28 -6.01
N GLU A 96 13.42 -0.71 -5.35
CA GLU A 96 14.87 -0.76 -5.11
C GLU A 96 15.71 -0.80 -6.40
N THR A 97 15.14 -1.35 -7.48
CA THR A 97 15.82 -1.48 -8.78
C THR A 97 15.44 -0.39 -9.79
N SER A 98 14.51 0.50 -9.41
CA SER A 98 13.99 1.54 -10.32
C SER A 98 14.97 2.69 -10.49
N SER A 99 15.32 3.00 -11.73
CA SER A 99 16.08 4.21 -12.08
C SER A 99 15.22 5.48 -12.22
N GLU A 100 13.91 5.35 -12.08
CA GLU A 100 12.96 6.47 -12.29
C GLU A 100 12.76 7.31 -11.03
N LEU A 101 13.19 6.82 -9.88
CA LEU A 101 13.05 7.49 -8.61
C LEU A 101 14.25 8.40 -8.31
N THR A 102 13.96 9.62 -7.86
CA THR A 102 14.96 10.39 -7.14
C THR A 102 15.05 9.86 -5.71
N ILE A 103 16.22 9.96 -5.06
CA ILE A 103 16.46 9.46 -3.70
C ILE A 103 15.36 9.89 -2.71
N LYS A 104 14.83 11.10 -2.83
CA LYS A 104 13.76 11.59 -1.95
C LYS A 104 12.42 10.93 -2.23
N ASN A 105 12.06 10.77 -3.50
CA ASN A 105 10.78 10.19 -3.90
C ASN A 105 10.78 8.67 -3.66
N GLU A 106 11.94 8.03 -3.80
CA GLU A 106 12.14 6.63 -3.47
C GLU A 106 11.81 6.33 -2.01
N LYS A 107 12.37 7.10 -1.07
CA LYS A 107 12.09 6.92 0.35
C LYS A 107 10.61 7.07 0.70
N VAL A 108 9.93 8.07 0.11
CA VAL A 108 8.50 8.28 0.33
C VAL A 108 7.68 7.12 -0.26
N ALA A 109 8.03 6.65 -1.46
CA ALA A 109 7.35 5.54 -2.09
C ALA A 109 7.55 4.24 -1.30
N LEU A 110 8.78 3.91 -0.93
CA LEU A 110 9.09 2.74 -0.11
C LEU A 110 8.37 2.77 1.24
N ALA A 111 8.35 3.93 1.93
CA ALA A 111 7.62 4.07 3.19
C ALA A 111 6.14 3.70 3.04
N SER A 112 5.49 4.18 1.97
CA SER A 112 4.09 3.87 1.70
C SER A 112 3.86 2.37 1.42
N VAL A 113 4.76 1.72 0.67
CA VAL A 113 4.65 0.29 0.37
C VAL A 113 4.87 -0.55 1.63
N TYR A 114 5.87 -0.21 2.46
CA TYR A 114 6.08 -0.88 3.75
C TYR A 114 4.86 -0.72 4.66
N SER A 115 4.25 0.45 4.72
CA SER A 115 3.03 0.68 5.51
C SER A 115 1.85 -0.19 5.02
N ASN A 116 1.65 -0.33 3.71
CA ASN A 116 0.61 -1.20 3.16
C ASN A 116 0.91 -2.69 3.43
N LEU A 117 2.17 -3.11 3.29
CA LEU A 117 2.61 -4.48 3.60
C LEU A 117 2.34 -4.83 5.06
N ALA A 118 2.65 -3.89 5.96
CA ALA A 118 2.39 -4.06 7.39
C ALA A 118 0.90 -4.28 7.69
N VAL A 119 0.00 -3.55 7.02
CA VAL A 119 -1.44 -3.77 7.18
C VAL A 119 -1.83 -5.18 6.75
N ALA A 120 -1.37 -5.66 5.60
CA ALA A 120 -1.65 -7.01 5.14
C ALA A 120 -1.14 -8.09 6.12
N LYS A 121 0.09 -7.94 6.64
CA LYS A 121 0.68 -8.83 7.64
C LYS A 121 -0.09 -8.80 8.96
N ALA A 122 -0.46 -7.63 9.46
CA ALA A 122 -1.18 -7.50 10.71
C ALA A 122 -2.52 -8.23 10.68
N ILE A 123 -3.26 -8.12 9.57
CA ILE A 123 -4.56 -8.78 9.40
C ILE A 123 -4.41 -10.31 9.32
N THR A 124 -3.33 -10.82 8.74
CA THR A 124 -3.03 -12.26 8.71
C THR A 124 -2.44 -12.79 10.01
N GLY A 125 -2.25 -11.94 11.03
CA GLY A 125 -1.76 -12.31 12.36
C GLY A 125 -0.23 -12.18 12.53
N ASP A 126 0.52 -11.81 11.48
CA ASP A 126 1.95 -11.51 11.61
C ASP A 126 2.16 -10.08 12.15
N THR A 127 1.79 -9.87 13.39
CA THR A 127 1.89 -8.56 14.05
C THR A 127 3.34 -8.13 14.29
N VAL A 128 4.25 -9.08 14.49
CA VAL A 128 5.69 -8.80 14.66
C VAL A 128 6.28 -8.30 13.33
N GLY A 129 6.04 -9.02 12.23
CA GLY A 129 6.48 -8.60 10.90
C GLY A 129 5.86 -7.26 10.49
N ALA A 130 4.60 -7.02 10.84
CA ALA A 130 3.94 -5.73 10.60
C ALA A 130 4.60 -4.58 11.34
N SER A 131 4.96 -4.76 12.62
CA SER A 131 5.69 -3.73 13.39
C SER A 131 7.04 -3.39 12.77
N VAL A 132 7.80 -4.39 12.33
CA VAL A 132 9.10 -4.20 11.66
C VAL A 132 8.94 -3.39 10.38
N ASP A 133 7.94 -3.71 9.56
CA ASP A 133 7.67 -2.97 8.32
C ASP A 133 7.27 -1.51 8.60
N LEU A 134 6.49 -1.25 9.65
CA LEU A 134 6.13 0.13 10.03
C LEU A 134 7.30 0.93 10.60
N GLU A 135 8.17 0.30 11.38
CA GLU A 135 9.43 0.94 11.81
C GLU A 135 10.29 1.31 10.60
N MET A 136 10.37 0.44 9.58
CA MET A 136 11.05 0.74 8.33
C MET A 136 10.37 1.89 7.59
N ALA A 137 9.05 1.89 7.45
CA ALA A 137 8.30 2.97 6.83
C ALA A 137 8.58 4.32 7.50
N LEU A 138 8.51 4.38 8.83
CA LEU A 138 8.78 5.61 9.60
C LEU A 138 10.25 6.02 9.57
N SER A 139 11.19 5.08 9.45
CA SER A 139 12.61 5.39 9.26
C SER A 139 12.90 6.07 7.92
N LEU A 140 12.17 5.66 6.88
CA LEU A 140 12.28 6.22 5.52
C LEU A 140 11.56 7.56 5.40
N ASN A 141 10.39 7.69 6.03
CA ASN A 141 9.58 8.90 6.03
C ASN A 141 8.88 9.12 7.39
N GLN A 142 9.56 9.79 8.32
CA GLN A 142 9.03 10.10 9.65
C GLN A 142 7.73 10.92 9.66
N LYS A 143 7.39 11.54 8.54
CA LYS A 143 6.17 12.35 8.38
C LYS A 143 5.04 11.59 7.69
N ASP A 144 5.18 10.28 7.50
CA ASP A 144 4.12 9.45 6.93
C ASP A 144 2.98 9.26 7.94
N GLY A 145 1.91 10.05 7.76
CA GLY A 145 0.76 10.02 8.67
C GLY A 145 0.03 8.67 8.64
N ASN A 146 0.01 7.98 7.49
CA ASN A 146 -0.62 6.66 7.38
C ASN A 146 0.19 5.60 8.14
N ALA A 147 1.52 5.60 7.96
CA ALA A 147 2.39 4.69 8.70
C ALA A 147 2.30 4.92 10.21
N SER A 148 2.24 6.19 10.66
CA SER A 148 2.10 6.52 12.09
C SER A 148 0.77 5.98 12.66
N ILE A 149 -0.36 6.20 11.98
CA ILE A 149 -1.66 5.71 12.42
C ILE A 149 -1.67 4.17 12.47
N ASN A 150 -1.15 3.52 11.43
CA ASN A 150 -1.09 2.06 11.38
C ASN A 150 -0.18 1.49 12.49
N TYR A 151 0.94 2.16 12.80
CA TYR A 151 1.83 1.78 13.88
C TYR A 151 1.13 1.82 15.25
N ASP A 152 0.40 2.90 15.53
CA ASP A 152 -0.33 3.05 16.77
C ASP A 152 -1.40 1.95 16.94
N LEU A 153 -2.14 1.64 15.87
CA LEU A 153 -3.16 0.59 15.87
C LEU A 153 -2.56 -0.80 16.15
N ILE A 154 -1.47 -1.15 15.47
CA ILE A 154 -0.83 -2.47 15.62
C ILE A 154 -0.19 -2.60 17.01
N SER A 155 0.50 -1.55 17.47
CA SER A 155 1.13 -1.55 18.79
C SER A 155 0.12 -1.70 19.92
N THR A 156 -1.06 -1.06 19.81
CA THR A 156 -2.14 -1.18 20.78
C THR A 156 -2.69 -2.61 20.84
N ASN A 157 -2.85 -3.24 19.68
CA ASN A 157 -3.34 -4.62 19.58
C ASN A 157 -2.34 -5.64 20.15
N LEU A 158 -1.03 -5.42 20.00
CA LEU A 158 0.02 -6.24 20.60
C LEU A 158 -0.04 -6.23 22.13
N VAL A 159 -0.28 -5.06 22.73
CA VAL A 159 -0.39 -4.92 24.19
C VAL A 159 -1.67 -5.52 24.73
N ALA A 160 -2.78 -5.44 24.00
CA ALA A 160 -4.07 -5.98 24.41
C ALA A 160 -4.15 -7.52 24.32
N GLY A 161 -3.30 -8.17 23.51
CA GLY A 161 -3.26 -9.62 23.30
C GLY A 161 -2.23 -10.36 24.16
N SER A 162 -1.45 -9.66 24.98
CA SER A 162 -0.44 -10.19 25.91
C SER A 162 -1.01 -10.27 27.32
#